data_a31383e7d99255c1536ed14594d4c441
#
_entry.id   a31383e7d99255c1536ed14594d4c441
#
_cell.length_a   1.000
_cell.length_b   1.000
_cell.length_c   1.000
_cell.angle_alpha   90.00
_cell.angle_beta   90.00
_cell.angle_gamma   90.00
#
_symmetry.space_group_name_H-M   'P 1'
#
loop_
_entity.id
_entity.type
_entity.pdbx_description
1 polymer ?
#
loop_
_entity_poly.entity_id
_entity_poly.type
_entity_poly.pdbx_seq_one_letter_code
_entity_poly.pdbx_strand_id
1 'polypeptide(L)'
;KKKREFTVPLEIYSYIQNYALENNISPAARLFPISERAVQKSLKLACDYLGYENISTHSFRKYFCTNIYEENNHDINLVRVLLQHSSVTTTQRYIGIAQDQIENALQKHIKLL
;
A
#
# COMPACT_ATOMS: atom_id res chain seq x y z
N LYS A 1 -19.71 2.14 -6.57
CA LYS A 1 -18.29 2.28 -6.27
C LYS A 1 -17.59 3.15 -7.30
N LYS A 2 -16.74 4.03 -6.83
CA LYS A 2 -15.89 4.84 -7.68
C LYS A 2 -14.87 3.97 -8.42
N LYS A 3 -14.79 4.15 -9.74
CA LYS A 3 -13.70 3.55 -10.50
C LYS A 3 -12.41 4.30 -10.19
N ARG A 4 -11.33 3.55 -10.05
CA ARG A 4 -9.99 4.11 -9.86
C ARG A 4 -9.07 3.62 -10.96
N GLU A 5 -8.21 4.51 -11.44
CA GLU A 5 -7.21 4.18 -12.43
C GLU A 5 -5.84 4.33 -11.79
N PHE A 6 -4.96 3.39 -12.09
CA PHE A 6 -3.61 3.38 -11.56
C PHE A 6 -2.61 3.25 -12.69
N THR A 7 -1.52 3.96 -12.57
CA THR A 7 -0.38 3.75 -13.46
C THR A 7 0.33 2.47 -13.05
N VAL A 8 0.53 1.58 -14.02
CA VAL A 8 1.19 0.30 -13.79
C VAL A 8 2.48 0.26 -14.61
N PRO A 9 3.64 0.01 -13.97
CA PRO A 9 4.88 -0.15 -14.71
C PRO A 9 4.81 -1.28 -15.73
N LEU A 10 5.54 -1.13 -16.84
CA LEU A 10 5.50 -2.10 -17.94
C LEU A 10 5.82 -3.52 -17.47
N GLU A 11 6.77 -3.68 -16.56
CA GLU A 11 7.15 -4.98 -16.03
C GLU A 11 6.00 -5.69 -15.32
N ILE A 12 5.26 -4.94 -14.50
CA ILE A 12 4.09 -5.46 -13.78
C ILE A 12 2.96 -5.76 -14.76
N TYR A 13 2.74 -4.89 -15.72
CA TYR A 13 1.73 -5.08 -16.78
C TYR A 13 2.00 -6.38 -17.56
N SER A 14 3.24 -6.59 -17.97
CA SER A 14 3.66 -7.80 -18.69
C SER A 14 3.46 -9.05 -17.84
N TYR A 15 3.79 -9.00 -16.56
CA TYR A 15 3.57 -10.11 -15.63
C TYR A 15 2.09 -10.47 -15.54
N ILE A 16 1.22 -9.48 -15.41
CA ILE A 16 -0.23 -9.68 -15.32
C ILE A 16 -0.77 -10.27 -16.62
N GLN A 17 -0.30 -9.77 -17.77
CA GLN A 17 -0.70 -10.29 -19.06
C GLN A 17 -0.32 -11.77 -19.23
N ASN A 18 0.89 -12.14 -18.87
CA ASN A 18 1.34 -13.53 -18.91
C ASN A 18 0.52 -14.41 -17.98
N TYR A 19 0.24 -13.95 -16.78
CA TYR A 19 -0.63 -14.66 -15.84
C TYR A 19 -2.01 -14.93 -16.45
N ALA A 20 -2.62 -13.92 -17.07
CA ALA A 20 -3.92 -14.04 -17.70
C ALA A 20 -3.92 -15.05 -18.84
N LEU A 21 -2.87 -15.04 -19.66
CA LEU A 21 -2.72 -15.98 -20.78
C LEU A 21 -2.53 -17.43 -20.27
N GLU A 22 -1.68 -17.62 -19.28
CA GLU A 22 -1.41 -18.94 -18.71
C GLU A 22 -2.64 -19.56 -18.03
N ASN A 23 -3.51 -18.74 -17.49
CA ASN A 23 -4.71 -19.18 -16.78
C ASN A 23 -6.00 -19.07 -17.61
N ASN A 24 -5.87 -18.78 -18.91
CA ASN A 24 -7.00 -18.68 -19.84
C ASN A 24 -8.07 -17.69 -19.39
N ILE A 25 -7.63 -16.54 -18.85
CA ILE A 25 -8.54 -15.49 -18.39
C ILE A 25 -8.86 -14.57 -19.56
N SER A 26 -10.15 -14.43 -19.90
CA SER A 26 -10.54 -13.55 -20.99
C SER A 26 -10.44 -12.07 -20.57
N PRO A 27 -10.25 -11.14 -21.54
CA PRO A 27 -10.13 -9.72 -21.23
C PRO A 27 -11.32 -9.13 -20.48
N ALA A 28 -12.52 -9.71 -20.64
CA ALA A 28 -13.71 -9.25 -19.95
C ALA A 28 -13.93 -9.88 -18.59
N ALA A 29 -13.17 -10.91 -18.25
CA ALA A 29 -13.32 -11.62 -16.99
C ALA A 29 -12.54 -10.93 -15.87
N ARG A 30 -12.93 -11.20 -14.63
CA ARG A 30 -12.16 -10.74 -13.47
C ARG A 30 -10.84 -11.50 -13.40
N LEU A 31 -9.76 -10.77 -13.16
CA LEU A 31 -8.43 -11.37 -13.06
C LEU A 31 -8.33 -12.35 -11.89
N PHE A 32 -8.92 -11.96 -10.76
CA PHE A 32 -8.97 -12.79 -9.55
C PHE A 32 -10.43 -12.94 -9.11
N PRO A 33 -11.09 -14.04 -9.47
CA PRO A 33 -12.50 -14.25 -9.10
C PRO A 33 -12.64 -14.71 -7.64
N ILE A 34 -12.12 -13.92 -6.72
CA ILE A 34 -12.11 -14.23 -5.29
C ILE A 34 -12.61 -13.00 -4.53
N SER A 35 -13.34 -13.19 -3.45
CA SER A 35 -13.84 -12.09 -2.64
C SER A 35 -12.76 -11.57 -1.70
N GLU A 36 -12.89 -10.31 -1.29
CA GLU A 36 -12.00 -9.71 -0.29
C GLU A 36 -11.99 -10.52 1.00
N ARG A 37 -13.16 -11.00 1.42
CA ARG A 37 -13.30 -11.80 2.63
C ARG A 37 -12.53 -13.12 2.53
N ALA A 38 -12.56 -13.76 1.37
CA ALA A 38 -11.81 -15.00 1.15
C ALA A 38 -10.30 -14.76 1.20
N VAL A 39 -9.81 -13.65 0.64
CA VAL A 39 -8.40 -13.25 0.72
C VAL A 39 -7.99 -13.00 2.18
N GLN A 40 -8.80 -12.25 2.92
CA GLN A 40 -8.54 -11.96 4.33
C GLN A 40 -8.48 -13.24 5.16
N LYS A 41 -9.40 -14.18 4.92
CA LYS A 41 -9.44 -15.45 5.62
C LYS A 41 -8.21 -16.30 5.33
N SER A 42 -7.80 -16.40 4.06
CA SER A 42 -6.60 -17.14 3.67
C SER A 42 -5.34 -16.52 4.28
N LEU A 43 -5.25 -15.20 4.28
CA LEU A 43 -4.12 -14.48 4.88
C LEU A 43 -4.04 -14.77 6.38
N LYS A 44 -5.18 -14.73 7.08
CA LYS A 44 -5.22 -15.02 8.51
C LYS A 44 -4.75 -16.43 8.82
N LEU A 45 -5.19 -17.42 8.04
CA LEU A 45 -4.76 -18.81 8.20
C LEU A 45 -3.24 -18.95 8.02
N ALA A 46 -2.70 -18.31 6.99
CA ALA A 46 -1.25 -18.34 6.73
C ALA A 46 -0.46 -17.70 7.86
N CYS A 47 -0.92 -16.54 8.34
CA CYS A 47 -0.26 -15.83 9.43
C CYS A 47 -0.34 -16.59 10.75
N ASP A 48 -1.48 -17.18 11.05
CA ASP A 48 -1.64 -18.02 12.24
C ASP A 48 -0.68 -19.22 12.21
N TYR A 49 -0.55 -19.85 11.06
CA TYR A 49 0.39 -20.95 10.87
C TYR A 49 1.84 -20.54 11.09
N LEU A 50 2.21 -19.34 10.62
CA LEU A 50 3.56 -18.82 10.73
C LEU A 50 3.84 -18.13 12.07
N GLY A 51 2.84 -17.97 12.92
CA GLY A 51 3.00 -17.30 14.20
C GLY A 51 3.05 -15.78 14.11
N TYR A 52 2.60 -15.21 13.01
CA TYR A 52 2.54 -13.74 12.84
C TYR A 52 1.22 -13.21 13.38
N GLU A 53 1.31 -12.15 14.17
CA GLU A 53 0.15 -11.46 14.74
C GLU A 53 -0.07 -10.11 14.09
N ASN A 54 -1.32 -9.66 14.11
CA ASN A 54 -1.70 -8.31 13.66
C ASN A 54 -1.39 -8.02 12.19
N ILE A 55 -1.39 -9.03 11.34
CA ILE A 55 -1.21 -8.89 9.89
C ILE A 55 -2.59 -8.97 9.22
N SER A 56 -2.87 -8.00 8.36
CA SER A 56 -4.09 -7.95 7.56
C SER A 56 -3.76 -7.49 6.15
N THR A 57 -4.77 -7.40 5.28
CA THR A 57 -4.58 -6.87 3.93
C THR A 57 -4.08 -5.42 3.96
N HIS A 58 -4.47 -4.64 4.96
CA HIS A 58 -3.96 -3.28 5.14
C HIS A 58 -2.47 -3.21 5.47
N SER A 59 -1.89 -4.28 6.01
CA SER A 59 -0.46 -4.34 6.30
C SER A 59 0.38 -4.18 5.03
N PHE A 60 -0.04 -4.78 3.93
CA PHE A 60 0.64 -4.64 2.64
C PHE A 60 0.56 -3.22 2.12
N ARG A 61 -0.59 -2.58 2.27
CA ARG A 61 -0.78 -1.19 1.86
C ARG A 61 0.11 -0.25 2.67
N LYS A 62 0.20 -0.46 3.99
CA LYS A 62 1.10 0.32 4.86
C LYS A 62 2.56 0.13 4.48
N TYR A 63 2.96 -1.09 4.20
CA TYR A 63 4.32 -1.41 3.78
C TYR A 63 4.68 -0.68 2.48
N PHE A 64 3.79 -0.73 1.49
CA PHE A 64 3.96 -0.01 0.23
C PHE A 64 4.12 1.49 0.46
N CYS A 65 3.23 2.07 1.26
CA CYS A 65 3.26 3.51 1.57
C CYS A 65 4.58 3.92 2.21
N THR A 66 5.01 3.15 3.20
CA THR A 66 6.25 3.42 3.92
C THR A 66 7.46 3.37 2.98
N ASN A 67 7.52 2.35 2.13
CA ASN A 67 8.61 2.22 1.17
C ASN A 67 8.65 3.37 0.17
N ILE A 68 7.51 3.74 -0.40
CA ILE A 68 7.45 4.87 -1.33
C ILE A 68 7.87 6.17 -0.64
N TYR A 69 7.42 6.38 0.59
CA TYR A 69 7.78 7.55 1.38
C TYR A 69 9.29 7.62 1.62
N GLU A 70 9.88 6.53 2.08
CA GLU A 70 11.32 6.47 2.39
C GLU A 70 12.19 6.59 1.14
N GLU A 71 11.78 6.00 0.04
CA GLU A 71 12.53 6.00 -1.22
C GLU A 71 12.44 7.30 -1.99
N ASN A 72 11.49 8.17 -1.67
CA ASN A 72 11.22 9.41 -2.41
C ASN A 72 11.33 10.66 -1.56
N ASN A 73 12.39 10.76 -0.77
CA ASN A 73 12.71 11.94 0.02
C ASN A 73 11.61 12.36 0.99
N HIS A 74 10.89 11.40 1.54
CA HIS A 74 9.80 11.64 2.49
C HIS A 74 8.69 12.53 1.90
N ASP A 75 8.42 12.35 0.60
CA ASP A 75 7.38 13.12 -0.09
C ASP A 75 6.00 12.52 0.18
N ILE A 76 5.32 13.04 1.18
CA ILE A 76 3.99 12.56 1.59
C ILE A 76 2.92 12.87 0.54
N ASN A 77 3.08 13.92 -0.25
CA ASN A 77 2.12 14.23 -1.32
C ASN A 77 2.17 13.19 -2.43
N LEU A 78 3.35 12.70 -2.76
CA LEU A 78 3.50 11.62 -3.73
C LEU A 78 2.72 10.38 -3.26
N VAL A 79 2.89 10.00 -2.00
CA VAL A 79 2.18 8.85 -1.42
C VAL A 79 0.67 9.07 -1.45
N ARG A 80 0.22 10.26 -1.06
CA ARG A 80 -1.20 10.61 -1.07
C ARG A 80 -1.80 10.45 -2.48
N VAL A 81 -1.11 10.96 -3.49
CA VAL A 81 -1.57 10.86 -4.88
C VAL A 81 -1.62 9.40 -5.34
N LEU A 82 -0.58 8.63 -5.06
CA LEU A 82 -0.52 7.22 -5.44
C LEU A 82 -1.64 6.38 -4.79
N LEU A 83 -1.98 6.68 -3.55
CA LEU A 83 -3.04 5.98 -2.83
C LEU A 83 -4.42 6.58 -3.08
N GLN A 84 -4.47 7.69 -3.78
CA GLN A 84 -5.71 8.43 -4.03
C GLN A 84 -6.44 8.83 -2.75
N HIS A 85 -5.67 9.16 -1.71
CA HIS A 85 -6.22 9.69 -0.47
C HIS A 85 -6.69 11.13 -0.66
N SER A 86 -7.79 11.49 -0.03
CA SER A 86 -8.34 12.84 -0.09
C SER A 86 -7.55 13.85 0.74
N SER A 87 -6.79 13.38 1.73
CA SER A 87 -6.02 14.27 2.61
C SER A 87 -4.69 13.66 3.02
N VAL A 88 -3.74 14.55 3.35
CA VAL A 88 -2.42 14.17 3.87
C VAL A 88 -2.55 13.46 5.23
N THR A 89 -3.51 13.85 6.05
CA THR A 89 -3.76 13.24 7.35
C THR A 89 -4.01 11.73 7.23
N THR A 90 -4.82 11.33 6.27
CA THR A 90 -5.08 9.90 6.00
C THR A 90 -3.80 9.18 5.60
N THR A 91 -2.99 9.80 4.75
CA THR A 91 -1.72 9.23 4.30
C THR A 91 -0.75 9.06 5.46
N GLN A 92 -0.67 10.04 6.36
CA GLN A 92 0.20 9.99 7.53
C GLN A 92 -0.11 8.79 8.43
N ARG A 93 -1.38 8.44 8.57
CA ARG A 93 -1.77 7.25 9.35
C ARG A 93 -1.21 5.96 8.77
N TYR A 94 -1.13 5.86 7.44
CA TYR A 94 -0.59 4.68 6.77
C TYR A 94 0.93 4.60 6.87
N ILE A 95 1.61 5.73 6.80
CA ILE A 95 3.07 5.78 6.89
C ILE A 95 3.52 5.58 8.34
N GLY A 96 2.67 5.97 9.29
CA GLY A 96 2.99 5.83 10.71
C GLY A 96 4.15 6.72 11.13
N ILE A 97 4.09 8.00 10.78
CA ILE A 97 5.08 8.97 11.23
C ILE A 97 5.07 9.00 12.74
N ALA A 98 6.19 8.65 13.34
CA ALA A 98 6.31 8.57 14.78
C ALA A 98 6.30 9.96 15.42
N GLN A 99 5.68 10.05 16.59
CA GLN A 99 5.60 11.30 17.35
C GLN A 99 6.98 11.86 17.68
N ASP A 100 7.95 11.01 17.96
CA ASP A 100 9.33 11.41 18.23
C ASP A 100 9.99 12.09 17.04
N GLN A 101 9.68 11.68 15.81
CA GLN A 101 10.16 12.34 14.60
C GLN A 101 9.65 13.77 14.49
N ILE A 102 8.39 13.96 14.83
CA ILE A 102 7.77 15.30 14.84
C ILE A 102 8.45 16.17 15.90
N GLU A 103 8.62 15.64 17.09
CA GLU A 103 9.29 16.35 18.19
C GLU A 103 10.72 16.71 17.84
N ASN A 104 11.47 15.81 17.23
CA ASN A 104 12.84 16.08 16.79
C ASN A 104 12.91 17.19 15.75
N ALA A 105 11.97 17.19 14.80
CA ALA A 105 11.90 18.25 13.80
C ALA A 105 11.65 19.62 14.45
N LEU A 106 10.74 19.67 15.41
CA LEU A 106 10.44 20.90 16.15
C LEU A 106 11.62 21.36 16.99
N GLN A 107 12.33 20.44 17.64
CA GLN A 107 13.53 20.77 18.42
C GLN A 107 14.62 21.37 17.56
N LYS A 108 14.85 20.81 16.37
CA LYS A 108 15.82 21.36 15.41
C LYS A 108 15.46 22.78 15.00
N HIS A 109 14.19 23.05 14.79
CA HIS A 109 13.71 24.37 14.43
C HIS A 109 13.97 25.39 15.56
N ILE A 110 13.67 25.00 16.80
CA ILE A 110 13.88 25.87 17.98
C ILE A 110 15.36 26.22 18.13
N LYS A 111 16.27 25.28 17.90
CA LYS A 111 17.72 25.52 18.02
C LYS A 111 18.25 26.55 17.01
N LEU A 112 17.54 26.77 15.93
CA LEU A 112 17.90 27.77 14.94
C LEU A 112 17.51 29.21 15.35
N LEU A 113 16.70 29.32 16.36
CA LEU A 113 16.28 30.60 16.92
C LEU A 113 17.24 31.07 18.02
#